data_dd605f8065ce8b539b51d1a409150c38
#
_entry.id   dd605f8065ce8b539b51d1a409150c38
#
_cell.length_a   1.000
_cell.length_b   1.000
_cell.length_c   1.000
_cell.angle_alpha   90.00
_cell.angle_beta   90.00
_cell.angle_gamma   90.00
#
_symmetry.space_group_name_H-M   'P 1'
#
loop_
_entity.id
_entity.type
_entity.pdbx_description
1 polymer ?
#
loop_
_entity_poly.entity_id
_entity_poly.type
_entity_poly.pdbx_seq_one_letter_code
_entity_poly.pdbx_strand_id
1 'polypeptide(L)'
;ILEREKLEAELKELLAKIAEYKAILSDKKKLLTVIKTEISAIADKYADERRTQIGFDEYDLSMEDLIPDEDVIIARTNLGYIKRMTPDNFKSQHRGGKGIKGMQTLEDDFIEDLFMTTSHHSLTFFTNQGRAYKLKAYEIPESGRTSRGTAIINLLQLQPEEQITAVIPVDTKHINDSDY
;
A
#
# COMPACT_ATOMS: atom_id res chain seq x y z
N ILE A 1 55.53 47.25 37.89
CA ILE A 1 54.37 48.04 37.48
C ILE A 1 53.76 47.42 36.19
N LEU A 2 54.60 47.14 35.20
CA LEU A 2 54.14 46.54 33.92
C LEU A 2 53.51 45.17 34.05
N GLU A 3 53.88 44.34 35.02
CA GLU A 3 53.26 43.04 35.26
C GLU A 3 51.83 43.11 35.89
N ARG A 4 51.64 44.12 36.77
CA ARG A 4 50.34 44.32 37.40
C ARG A 4 49.27 44.73 36.39
N GLU A 5 49.54 45.63 35.50
CA GLU A 5 48.66 46.10 34.46
C GLU A 5 48.28 44.95 33.49
N LYS A 6 49.25 44.09 33.16
CA LYS A 6 48.97 42.89 32.34
C LYS A 6 48.07 41.91 33.06
N LEU A 7 48.29 41.65 34.35
CA LEU A 7 47.46 40.75 35.13
C LEU A 7 46.02 41.28 35.33
N GLU A 8 45.89 42.60 35.54
CA GLU A 8 44.56 43.23 35.61
C GLU A 8 43.82 43.20 34.28
N ALA A 9 44.51 43.35 33.15
CA ALA A 9 43.91 43.20 31.82
C ALA A 9 43.48 41.76 31.53
N GLU A 10 44.31 40.76 31.87
CA GLU A 10 44.00 39.35 31.72
C GLU A 10 42.79 38.93 32.60
N LEU A 11 42.80 39.40 33.86
CA LEU A 11 41.66 39.14 34.77
C LEU A 11 40.36 39.71 34.20
N LYS A 12 40.38 40.92 33.65
CA LYS A 12 39.21 41.55 33.05
C LYS A 12 38.70 40.78 31.84
N GLU A 13 39.63 40.29 30.99
CA GLU A 13 39.26 39.46 29.84
C GLU A 13 38.61 38.12 30.27
N LEU A 14 39.20 37.46 31.27
CA LEU A 14 38.66 36.19 31.78
C LEU A 14 37.26 36.37 32.42
N LEU A 15 37.08 37.46 33.18
CA LEU A 15 35.77 37.76 33.77
C LEU A 15 34.72 38.05 32.69
N ALA A 16 35.09 38.72 31.61
CA ALA A 16 34.20 38.97 30.48
C ALA A 16 33.79 37.65 29.78
N LYS A 17 34.72 36.74 29.53
CA LYS A 17 34.47 35.41 28.96
C LYS A 17 33.56 34.57 29.88
N ILE A 18 33.80 34.60 31.18
CA ILE A 18 32.93 33.87 32.15
C ILE A 18 31.52 34.43 32.12
N ALA A 19 31.34 35.73 32.05
CA ALA A 19 30.02 36.37 31.98
C ALA A 19 29.30 35.98 30.68
N GLU A 20 30.00 35.95 29.55
CA GLU A 20 29.48 35.50 28.26
C GLU A 20 29.03 34.04 28.30
N TYR A 21 29.85 33.12 28.79
CA TYR A 21 29.53 31.70 28.90
C TYR A 21 28.35 31.46 29.84
N LYS A 22 28.26 32.16 30.96
CA LYS A 22 27.10 32.11 31.84
C LYS A 22 25.82 32.57 31.14
N ALA A 23 25.91 33.64 30.34
CA ALA A 23 24.76 34.14 29.57
C ALA A 23 24.29 33.16 28.48
N ILE A 24 25.22 32.45 27.82
CA ILE A 24 24.93 31.43 26.85
C ILE A 24 24.21 30.22 27.52
N LEU A 25 24.74 29.78 28.67
CA LEU A 25 24.21 28.63 29.39
C LEU A 25 22.82 28.90 30.05
N SER A 26 22.58 30.17 30.43
CA SER A 26 21.30 30.56 31.06
C SER A 26 20.17 30.79 30.06
N ASP A 27 20.48 31.05 28.78
CA ASP A 27 19.51 31.35 27.75
C ASP A 27 19.58 30.33 26.61
N LYS A 28 18.57 29.44 26.53
CA LYS A 28 18.46 28.44 25.49
C LYS A 28 18.49 29.00 24.06
N LYS A 29 17.96 30.22 23.85
CA LYS A 29 17.97 30.84 22.52
C LYS A 29 19.42 31.24 22.14
N LYS A 30 20.16 31.80 23.08
CA LYS A 30 21.60 32.16 22.86
C LYS A 30 22.41 30.88 22.58
N LEU A 31 22.22 29.82 23.35
CA LEU A 31 22.88 28.53 23.13
C LEU A 31 22.63 28.00 21.72
N LEU A 32 21.36 27.98 21.30
CA LEU A 32 20.99 27.52 19.94
C LEU A 32 21.56 28.42 18.85
N THR A 33 21.71 29.72 19.10
CA THR A 33 22.33 30.63 18.15
C THR A 33 23.81 30.32 17.98
N VAL A 34 24.56 30.07 19.07
CA VAL A 34 25.97 29.66 19.01
C VAL A 34 26.12 28.37 18.22
N ILE A 35 25.31 27.33 18.54
CA ILE A 35 25.34 26.06 17.82
C ILE A 35 25.05 26.26 16.33
N LYS A 36 24.03 27.05 15.99
CA LYS A 36 23.70 27.35 14.60
C LYS A 36 24.86 28.04 13.86
N THR A 37 25.52 29.02 14.50
CA THR A 37 26.64 29.74 13.90
C THR A 37 27.84 28.82 13.63
N GLU A 38 28.16 27.96 14.60
CA GLU A 38 29.29 27.02 14.45
C GLU A 38 28.99 25.97 13.37
N ILE A 39 27.78 25.39 13.34
CA ILE A 39 27.38 24.42 12.31
C ILE A 39 27.36 25.09 10.93
N SER A 40 26.86 26.32 10.81
CA SER A 40 26.86 27.05 9.54
C SER A 40 28.28 27.31 9.02
N ALA A 41 29.20 27.69 9.89
CA ALA A 41 30.60 27.90 9.51
C ALA A 41 31.27 26.58 9.02
N ILE A 42 30.92 25.44 9.62
CA ILE A 42 31.38 24.12 9.17
C ILE A 42 30.75 23.78 7.82
N ALA A 43 29.45 24.03 7.67
CA ALA A 43 28.73 23.78 6.42
C ALA A 43 29.35 24.62 5.27
N ASP A 44 29.58 25.92 5.48
CA ASP A 44 30.17 26.81 4.46
C ASP A 44 31.56 26.36 4.04
N LYS A 45 32.30 25.73 4.95
CA LYS A 45 33.67 25.26 4.67
C LYS A 45 33.73 23.89 3.99
N TYR A 46 32.80 23.01 4.27
CA TYR A 46 32.90 21.61 3.89
C TYR A 46 31.67 21.09 3.11
N ALA A 47 30.63 21.90 2.89
CA ALA A 47 29.48 21.49 2.13
C ALA A 47 29.81 21.28 0.66
N ASP A 48 29.45 20.14 0.14
CA ASP A 48 29.46 19.86 -1.27
C ASP A 48 28.06 20.15 -1.86
N GLU A 49 28.00 20.29 -3.18
CA GLU A 49 26.73 20.31 -3.88
C GLU A 49 25.98 19.00 -3.69
N ARG A 50 24.66 19.09 -3.61
CA ARG A 50 23.83 17.91 -3.46
C ARG A 50 23.98 16.96 -4.65
N ARG A 51 24.42 15.73 -4.41
CA ARG A 51 24.65 14.70 -5.43
C ARG A 51 23.38 13.98 -5.84
N THR A 52 22.32 14.05 -5.01
CA THR A 52 21.03 13.40 -5.27
C THR A 52 20.04 14.43 -5.79
N GLN A 53 19.22 14.04 -6.73
CA GLN A 53 18.07 14.83 -7.17
C GLN A 53 16.86 14.55 -6.28
N ILE A 54 16.04 15.57 -6.03
CA ILE A 54 14.72 15.39 -5.43
C ILE A 54 13.78 15.18 -6.60
N GLY A 55 13.35 13.94 -6.82
CA GLY A 55 12.35 13.56 -7.80
C GLY A 55 11.06 13.17 -7.10
N PHE A 56 10.03 12.91 -7.91
CA PHE A 56 8.88 12.18 -7.44
C PHE A 56 9.31 10.73 -7.15
N ASP A 57 8.68 10.10 -6.17
CA ASP A 57 8.94 8.70 -5.86
C ASP A 57 8.36 7.82 -6.99
N GLU A 58 9.24 7.46 -7.93
CA GLU A 58 8.90 6.54 -9.02
C GLU A 58 8.75 5.09 -8.51
N TYR A 59 9.06 4.85 -7.24
CA TYR A 59 9.01 3.53 -6.61
C TYR A 59 7.76 3.30 -5.75
N ASP A 60 6.82 4.23 -5.71
CA ASP A 60 5.50 3.97 -5.11
C ASP A 60 4.63 3.14 -6.09
N LEU A 61 5.27 2.08 -6.64
CA LEU A 61 4.59 1.06 -7.42
C LEU A 61 3.75 0.24 -6.45
N SER A 62 2.45 0.39 -6.55
CA SER A 62 1.55 -0.53 -5.85
C SER A 62 1.70 -1.93 -6.43
N MET A 63 1.38 -2.96 -5.64
CA MET A 63 1.34 -4.34 -6.18
C MET A 63 0.41 -4.44 -7.40
N GLU A 64 -0.60 -3.57 -7.48
CA GLU A 64 -1.54 -3.48 -8.59
C GLU A 64 -0.86 -3.04 -9.90
N ASP A 65 0.12 -2.14 -9.82
CA ASP A 65 0.85 -1.65 -11.01
C ASP A 65 1.76 -2.71 -11.64
N LEU A 66 2.13 -3.73 -10.87
CA LEU A 66 2.94 -4.87 -11.35
C LEU A 66 2.09 -5.97 -11.99
N ILE A 67 0.78 -5.94 -11.80
CA ILE A 67 -0.14 -6.95 -12.31
C ILE A 67 -0.80 -6.41 -13.58
N PRO A 68 -0.72 -7.10 -14.73
CA PRO A 68 -1.37 -6.65 -15.94
C PRO A 68 -2.90 -6.63 -15.76
N ASP A 69 -3.54 -5.59 -16.31
CA ASP A 69 -5.01 -5.50 -16.31
C ASP A 69 -5.55 -6.31 -17.50
N GLU A 70 -6.02 -7.51 -17.18
CA GLU A 70 -6.49 -8.50 -18.16
C GLU A 70 -7.93 -8.89 -17.87
N ASP A 71 -8.66 -9.27 -18.94
CA ASP A 71 -9.98 -9.87 -18.77
C ASP A 71 -9.87 -11.21 -18.05
N VAL A 72 -10.69 -11.41 -17.05
CA VAL A 72 -10.72 -12.62 -16.25
C VAL A 72 -12.16 -13.10 -16.04
N ILE A 73 -12.33 -14.40 -15.91
CA ILE A 73 -13.61 -15.02 -15.58
C ILE A 73 -13.55 -15.51 -14.13
N ILE A 74 -14.51 -15.06 -13.35
CA ILE A 74 -14.71 -15.50 -11.96
C ILE A 74 -15.84 -16.52 -11.93
N ALA A 75 -15.58 -17.66 -11.31
CA ALA A 75 -16.58 -18.68 -11.04
C ALA A 75 -16.66 -18.95 -9.54
N ARG A 76 -17.86 -18.88 -8.97
CA ARG A 76 -18.16 -19.21 -7.57
C ARG A 76 -19.21 -20.32 -7.51
N THR A 77 -19.03 -21.24 -6.58
CA THR A 77 -20.01 -22.28 -6.31
C THR A 77 -20.83 -21.98 -5.05
N ASN A 78 -21.99 -22.63 -4.95
CA ASN A 78 -22.88 -22.50 -3.80
C ASN A 78 -22.20 -22.91 -2.47
N LEU A 79 -21.35 -23.94 -2.48
CA LEU A 79 -20.61 -24.37 -1.30
C LEU A 79 -19.39 -23.49 -0.97
N GLY A 80 -19.21 -22.35 -1.69
CA GLY A 80 -18.21 -21.34 -1.36
C GLY A 80 -16.82 -21.61 -1.93
N TYR A 81 -16.71 -22.32 -3.05
CA TYR A 81 -15.47 -22.37 -3.82
C TYR A 81 -15.44 -21.26 -4.86
N ILE A 82 -14.30 -20.62 -5.01
CA ILE A 82 -14.11 -19.54 -5.99
C ILE A 82 -12.81 -19.76 -6.76
N LYS A 83 -12.78 -19.32 -8.01
CA LYS A 83 -11.57 -19.31 -8.85
C LYS A 83 -11.61 -18.20 -9.89
N ARG A 84 -10.43 -17.83 -10.33
CA ARG A 84 -10.21 -16.97 -11.47
C ARG A 84 -9.67 -17.79 -12.65
N MET A 85 -10.11 -17.48 -13.85
CA MET A 85 -9.67 -18.12 -15.09
C MET A 85 -9.45 -17.06 -16.18
N THR A 86 -8.59 -17.37 -17.12
CA THR A 86 -8.45 -16.56 -18.34
C THR A 86 -9.59 -16.88 -19.32
N PRO A 87 -10.04 -15.90 -20.14
CA PRO A 87 -11.12 -16.12 -21.13
C PRO A 87 -10.80 -17.23 -22.16
N ASP A 88 -9.52 -17.48 -22.43
CA ASP A 88 -9.05 -18.54 -23.34
C ASP A 88 -9.58 -19.94 -22.96
N ASN A 89 -9.92 -20.13 -21.70
CA ASN A 89 -10.53 -21.38 -21.22
C ASN A 89 -11.97 -21.60 -21.73
N PHE A 90 -12.60 -20.56 -22.28
CA PHE A 90 -14.02 -20.58 -22.76
C PHE A 90 -14.09 -20.30 -24.25
N LYS A 91 -13.28 -21.00 -25.07
CA LYS A 91 -13.34 -20.85 -26.52
C LYS A 91 -14.70 -21.29 -27.08
N SER A 92 -15.22 -20.52 -28.03
CA SER A 92 -16.44 -20.84 -28.76
C SER A 92 -16.34 -22.21 -29.41
N GLN A 93 -17.36 -23.06 -29.25
CA GLN A 93 -17.46 -24.36 -29.88
C GLN A 93 -18.30 -24.25 -31.17
N HIS A 94 -17.90 -24.98 -32.21
CA HIS A 94 -18.67 -25.11 -33.43
C HIS A 94 -19.85 -26.06 -33.21
N ARG A 95 -20.79 -26.11 -34.20
CA ARG A 95 -21.96 -27.00 -34.17
C ARG A 95 -21.54 -28.46 -33.87
N GLY A 96 -22.18 -29.08 -32.88
CA GLY A 96 -21.86 -30.46 -32.46
C GLY A 96 -20.90 -30.58 -31.28
N GLY A 97 -20.46 -29.47 -30.67
CA GLY A 97 -19.67 -29.47 -29.44
C GLY A 97 -20.46 -30.01 -28.25
N LYS A 98 -19.81 -30.80 -27.38
CA LYS A 98 -20.43 -31.42 -26.18
C LYS A 98 -20.62 -30.46 -25.00
N GLY A 99 -20.43 -29.15 -25.20
CA GLY A 99 -20.40 -28.16 -24.12
C GLY A 99 -19.04 -28.10 -23.41
N ILE A 100 -18.85 -27.07 -22.62
CA ILE A 100 -17.64 -26.86 -21.85
C ILE A 100 -17.96 -26.90 -20.37
N LYS A 101 -17.32 -27.81 -19.62
CA LYS A 101 -17.45 -27.87 -18.17
C LYS A 101 -16.57 -26.73 -17.58
N GLY A 102 -17.21 -25.75 -16.97
CA GLY A 102 -16.53 -24.57 -16.46
C GLY A 102 -15.80 -24.78 -15.13
N MET A 103 -16.22 -25.76 -14.32
CA MET A 103 -15.67 -26.02 -13.00
C MET A 103 -15.97 -27.47 -12.58
N GLN A 104 -15.09 -28.07 -11.79
CA GLN A 104 -15.41 -29.33 -11.11
C GLN A 104 -16.07 -28.99 -9.79
N THR A 105 -17.30 -29.48 -9.60
CA THR A 105 -18.08 -29.32 -8.39
C THR A 105 -18.15 -30.63 -7.60
N LEU A 106 -18.47 -30.56 -6.32
CA LEU A 106 -18.86 -31.71 -5.52
C LEU A 106 -20.23 -32.23 -5.96
N GLU A 107 -20.68 -33.42 -5.47
CA GLU A 107 -21.95 -34.03 -5.88
C GLU A 107 -23.16 -33.11 -5.67
N ASP A 108 -23.18 -32.37 -4.57
CA ASP A 108 -24.26 -31.47 -4.19
C ASP A 108 -23.96 -29.99 -4.43
N ASP A 109 -22.89 -29.65 -5.21
CA ASP A 109 -22.46 -28.31 -5.47
C ASP A 109 -22.72 -27.89 -6.92
N PHE A 110 -23.01 -26.62 -7.14
CA PHE A 110 -23.25 -26.04 -8.46
C PHE A 110 -22.64 -24.64 -8.56
N ILE A 111 -22.38 -24.20 -9.80
CA ILE A 111 -21.88 -22.83 -10.05
C ILE A 111 -23.07 -21.89 -9.83
N GLU A 112 -22.90 -20.97 -8.87
CA GLU A 112 -23.87 -19.96 -8.53
C GLU A 112 -23.60 -18.65 -9.29
N ASP A 113 -22.32 -18.22 -9.32
CA ASP A 113 -21.89 -17.04 -10.06
C ASP A 113 -20.85 -17.41 -11.12
N LEU A 114 -21.05 -16.88 -12.31
CA LEU A 114 -20.08 -16.93 -13.41
C LEU A 114 -20.17 -15.62 -14.18
N PHE A 115 -19.13 -14.79 -14.08
CA PHE A 115 -19.08 -13.50 -14.76
C PHE A 115 -17.68 -13.14 -15.22
N MET A 116 -17.60 -12.24 -16.21
CA MET A 116 -16.37 -11.68 -16.72
C MET A 116 -16.13 -10.32 -16.08
N THR A 117 -14.88 -10.05 -15.72
CA THR A 117 -14.42 -8.80 -15.14
C THR A 117 -12.97 -8.58 -15.54
N THR A 118 -12.32 -7.50 -15.07
CA THR A 118 -10.87 -7.34 -15.24
C THR A 118 -10.12 -7.66 -13.95
N SER A 119 -8.82 -7.95 -14.07
CA SER A 119 -7.99 -8.33 -12.93
C SER A 119 -7.94 -7.24 -11.85
N HIS A 120 -8.04 -5.95 -12.23
CA HIS A 120 -7.97 -4.81 -11.32
C HIS A 120 -9.32 -4.42 -10.71
N HIS A 121 -10.44 -4.96 -11.19
CA HIS A 121 -11.74 -4.67 -10.59
C HIS A 121 -11.82 -5.19 -9.15
N SER A 122 -12.55 -4.46 -8.32
CA SER A 122 -12.86 -4.91 -6.97
C SER A 122 -14.13 -5.74 -6.96
N LEU A 123 -14.09 -6.88 -6.30
CA LEU A 123 -15.26 -7.73 -6.06
C LEU A 123 -15.78 -7.44 -4.66
N THR A 124 -17.02 -7.04 -4.55
CA THR A 124 -17.71 -6.85 -3.27
C THR A 124 -18.60 -8.05 -3.00
N PHE A 125 -18.33 -8.72 -1.90
CA PHE A 125 -19.04 -9.93 -1.46
C PHE A 125 -20.01 -9.53 -0.34
N PHE A 126 -21.26 -9.81 -0.49
CA PHE A 126 -22.30 -9.62 0.53
C PHE A 126 -22.63 -10.94 1.21
N THR A 127 -22.89 -10.90 2.51
CA THR A 127 -23.15 -12.09 3.30
C THR A 127 -24.56 -12.09 3.91
N ASN A 128 -25.03 -13.28 4.30
CA ASN A 128 -26.30 -13.47 5.00
C ASN A 128 -26.33 -12.79 6.39
N GLN A 129 -25.19 -12.40 6.93
CA GLN A 129 -25.08 -11.67 8.20
C GLN A 129 -25.06 -10.15 8.01
N GLY A 130 -25.29 -9.64 6.79
CA GLY A 130 -25.30 -8.20 6.49
C GLY A 130 -23.90 -7.57 6.46
N ARG A 131 -22.86 -8.35 6.25
CA ARG A 131 -21.49 -7.88 6.07
C ARG A 131 -21.14 -7.76 4.60
N ALA A 132 -20.19 -6.89 4.30
CA ALA A 132 -19.58 -6.76 2.99
C ALA A 132 -18.06 -6.91 3.09
N TYR A 133 -17.49 -7.71 2.21
CA TYR A 133 -16.04 -7.88 2.05
C TYR A 133 -15.63 -7.43 0.67
N LYS A 134 -14.44 -6.87 0.55
CA LYS A 134 -13.87 -6.40 -0.71
C LYS A 134 -12.57 -7.13 -0.99
N LEU A 135 -12.40 -7.61 -2.22
CA LEU A 135 -11.20 -8.29 -2.68
C LEU A 135 -10.95 -7.88 -4.14
N LYS A 136 -9.71 -7.70 -4.54
CA LYS A 136 -9.37 -7.47 -5.94
C LYS A 136 -9.46 -8.78 -6.72
N ALA A 137 -9.87 -8.73 -7.99
CA ALA A 137 -10.02 -9.94 -8.79
C ALA A 137 -8.69 -10.70 -8.97
N TYR A 138 -7.54 -9.98 -9.04
CA TYR A 138 -6.22 -10.60 -9.11
C TYR A 138 -5.81 -11.36 -7.84
N GLU A 139 -6.39 -11.05 -6.67
CA GLU A 139 -6.11 -11.75 -5.40
C GLU A 139 -6.76 -13.15 -5.36
N ILE A 140 -7.74 -13.40 -6.24
CA ILE A 140 -8.31 -14.74 -6.38
C ILE A 140 -7.34 -15.63 -7.13
N PRO A 141 -6.95 -16.80 -6.58
CA PRO A 141 -6.01 -17.68 -7.21
C PRO A 141 -6.49 -18.14 -8.59
N GLU A 142 -5.58 -18.06 -9.56
CA GLU A 142 -5.84 -18.61 -10.89
C GLU A 142 -5.88 -20.12 -10.84
N SER A 143 -6.84 -20.69 -11.55
CA SER A 143 -7.03 -22.14 -11.58
C SER A 143 -7.52 -22.61 -12.95
N GLY A 144 -7.07 -23.78 -13.34
CA GLY A 144 -7.48 -24.39 -14.58
C GLY A 144 -9.00 -24.69 -14.62
N ARG A 145 -9.51 -24.87 -15.85
CA ARG A 145 -10.94 -25.10 -16.09
C ARG A 145 -11.55 -26.25 -15.29
N THR A 146 -10.82 -27.35 -15.17
CA THR A 146 -11.30 -28.57 -14.48
C THR A 146 -11.07 -28.55 -12.96
N SER A 147 -10.41 -27.54 -12.42
CA SER A 147 -10.15 -27.45 -10.98
C SER A 147 -11.39 -26.95 -10.22
N ARG A 148 -11.47 -27.28 -8.93
CA ARG A 148 -12.52 -26.81 -8.01
C ARG A 148 -12.29 -25.35 -7.58
N GLY A 149 -11.08 -24.85 -7.66
CA GLY A 149 -10.72 -23.54 -7.09
C GLY A 149 -10.39 -23.59 -5.60
N THR A 150 -10.42 -22.42 -4.97
CA THR A 150 -10.07 -22.21 -3.55
C THR A 150 -11.32 -21.95 -2.73
N ALA A 151 -11.39 -22.49 -1.52
CA ALA A 151 -12.46 -22.16 -0.60
C ALA A 151 -12.39 -20.68 -0.21
N ILE A 152 -13.50 -19.97 -0.34
CA ILE A 152 -13.56 -18.51 -0.15
C ILE A 152 -13.23 -18.09 1.28
N ILE A 153 -13.47 -18.96 2.26
CA ILE A 153 -13.09 -18.75 3.65
C ILE A 153 -11.56 -18.59 3.84
N ASN A 154 -10.77 -19.08 2.90
CA ASN A 154 -9.30 -18.88 2.92
C ASN A 154 -8.88 -17.51 2.37
N LEU A 155 -9.76 -16.81 1.68
CA LEU A 155 -9.52 -15.50 1.09
C LEU A 155 -10.19 -14.39 1.91
N LEU A 156 -11.36 -14.66 2.48
CA LEU A 156 -12.14 -13.73 3.29
C LEU A 156 -12.24 -14.26 4.72
N GLN A 157 -12.12 -13.37 5.70
CA GLN A 157 -12.27 -13.73 7.12
C GLN A 157 -13.75 -13.85 7.50
N LEU A 158 -14.41 -14.86 6.94
CA LEU A 158 -15.83 -15.14 7.24
C LEU A 158 -15.98 -15.63 8.67
N GLN A 159 -17.09 -15.23 9.30
CA GLN A 159 -17.49 -15.75 10.62
C GLN A 159 -18.06 -17.17 10.49
N PRO A 160 -18.14 -17.95 11.60
CA PRO A 160 -18.83 -19.22 11.59
C PRO A 160 -20.27 -19.07 11.06
N GLU A 161 -20.68 -19.98 10.18
CA GLU A 161 -22.01 -20.00 9.52
C GLU A 161 -22.30 -18.79 8.60
N GLU A 162 -21.32 -17.93 8.34
CA GLU A 162 -21.46 -16.83 7.39
C GLU A 162 -21.34 -17.36 5.96
N GLN A 163 -22.30 -17.03 5.12
CA GLN A 163 -22.37 -17.45 3.71
C GLN A 163 -22.48 -16.24 2.81
N ILE A 164 -21.86 -16.32 1.64
CA ILE A 164 -21.93 -15.27 0.63
C ILE A 164 -23.25 -15.42 -0.13
N THR A 165 -24.00 -14.34 -0.17
CA THR A 165 -25.29 -14.25 -0.85
C THR A 165 -25.21 -13.60 -2.22
N ALA A 166 -24.25 -12.68 -2.43
CA ALA A 166 -24.06 -12.02 -3.71
C ALA A 166 -22.61 -11.55 -3.89
N VAL A 167 -22.19 -11.48 -5.15
CA VAL A 167 -20.88 -10.92 -5.54
C VAL A 167 -21.10 -9.88 -6.64
N ILE A 168 -20.57 -8.68 -6.45
CA ILE A 168 -20.71 -7.58 -7.40
C ILE A 168 -19.31 -7.10 -7.81
N PRO A 169 -18.95 -7.15 -9.09
CA PRO A 169 -17.74 -6.51 -9.59
C PRO A 169 -17.95 -4.99 -9.64
N VAL A 170 -16.98 -4.24 -9.11
CA VAL A 170 -17.00 -2.78 -9.07
C VAL A 170 -15.75 -2.25 -9.77
N ASP A 171 -15.95 -1.45 -10.81
CA ASP A 171 -14.87 -0.69 -11.44
C ASP A 171 -14.51 0.51 -10.55
N THR A 172 -13.37 0.43 -9.88
CA THR A 172 -12.91 1.50 -9.00
C THR A 172 -12.22 2.66 -9.75
N LYS A 173 -11.88 2.48 -11.02
CA LYS A 173 -11.21 3.53 -11.83
C LYS A 173 -12.17 4.63 -12.30
N HIS A 174 -13.47 4.34 -12.36
CA HIS A 174 -14.49 5.26 -12.89
C HIS A 174 -15.47 5.80 -11.82
N ILE A 175 -15.21 5.53 -10.56
CA ILE A 175 -15.98 6.17 -9.47
C ILE A 175 -15.43 7.59 -9.30
N ASN A 176 -16.07 8.55 -9.94
CA ASN A 176 -15.82 9.97 -9.67
C ASN A 176 -16.45 10.32 -8.31
N ASP A 177 -15.74 11.12 -7.48
CA ASP A 177 -16.22 11.64 -6.18
C ASP A 177 -17.51 12.51 -6.28
N SER A 178 -18.05 12.68 -7.48
CA SER A 178 -19.26 13.46 -7.76
C SER A 178 -20.57 12.65 -7.77
N ASP A 179 -20.51 11.34 -7.54
CA ASP A 179 -21.68 10.45 -7.61
C ASP A 179 -22.28 10.13 -6.21
N TYR A 180 -21.95 10.96 -5.19
CA TYR A 180 -22.54 10.89 -3.84
C TYR A 180 -23.27 12.18 -3.48
#